data_72a2492ecda0aacf3ae36cf7d4d20f75
#
_entry.id   72a2492ecda0aacf3ae36cf7d4d20f75
#
_cell.length_a   1.000
_cell.length_b   1.000
_cell.length_c   1.000
_cell.angle_alpha   90.00
_cell.angle_beta   90.00
_cell.angle_gamma   90.00
#
_symmetry.space_group_name_H-M   'P 1'
#
loop_
_entity.id
_entity.type
_entity.pdbx_description
1 polymer ?
#
loop_
_entity_poly.entity_id
_entity_poly.type
_entity_poly.pdbx_seq_one_letter_code
_entity_poly.pdbx_strand_id
1 'polypeptide(L)'
;MGVQKFAVLLAFLASMLFASYILRFGLEKLRMPSLLAPLFIGFLFQIFPLTTSFTNIVYEESFDFLVQLGIIFLLFLVGLRLDVSELRGLSLHLIMLAILNLVFSTLLGFLILLHYGYPPLISLVVSTALATVAETTIAPILDELGVIKTRVVSMILGPGVIDDVAEDAIASLASLIVGTGEEVAPSFLAFGLLAFMALVIVFHKLILPLTARFSGKMKDQHLFIFMVFVALFFTSVSQYFRLGILLGAMVAGLMFQGFLKFFRSRSKVLAALTLISYGFLGPIFFFGIGLSVDLSVFAESLQLTIWLLLANFIGKFLASFMVGRMLKLNLKAIIAVGLGLSAKFSMGIIPVQIFYSAKLIDPHLFSAFIAVSAITTLIIPASLSYLINRWKESII
;
A
#
# COMPACT_ATOMS: atom_id res chain seq x y z
N MET A 1 -19.17 23.38 -2.04
CA MET A 1 -19.69 22.50 -0.98
C MET A 1 -20.68 23.29 -0.13
N GLY A 2 -21.95 22.85 0.01
CA GLY A 2 -22.92 23.59 0.85
C GLY A 2 -22.51 23.55 2.32
N VAL A 3 -22.83 24.59 3.10
CA VAL A 3 -22.46 24.74 4.53
C VAL A 3 -22.85 23.49 5.34
N GLN A 4 -24.01 22.91 5.06
CA GLN A 4 -24.47 21.67 5.72
C GLN A 4 -23.58 20.47 5.44
N LYS A 5 -23.16 20.26 4.17
CA LYS A 5 -22.27 19.15 3.79
C LYS A 5 -20.90 19.28 4.48
N PHE A 6 -20.35 20.48 4.55
CA PHE A 6 -19.09 20.73 5.25
C PHE A 6 -19.20 20.43 6.76
N ALA A 7 -20.29 20.86 7.40
CA ALA A 7 -20.53 20.55 8.81
C ALA A 7 -20.65 19.03 9.07
N VAL A 8 -21.34 18.29 8.18
CA VAL A 8 -21.47 16.84 8.30
C VAL A 8 -20.12 16.14 8.08
N LEU A 9 -19.29 16.59 7.13
CA LEU A 9 -17.92 16.06 6.96
C LEU A 9 -17.07 16.27 8.22
N LEU A 10 -17.11 17.45 8.82
CA LEU A 10 -16.38 17.73 10.06
C LEU A 10 -16.88 16.86 11.22
N ALA A 11 -18.19 16.70 11.37
CA ALA A 11 -18.78 15.83 12.40
C ALA A 11 -18.40 14.36 12.18
N PHE A 12 -18.40 13.91 10.94
CA PHE A 12 -17.96 12.56 10.56
C PHE A 12 -16.49 12.32 10.91
N LEU A 13 -15.59 13.22 10.49
CA LEU A 13 -14.16 13.11 10.80
C LEU A 13 -13.90 13.13 12.32
N ALA A 14 -14.59 14.00 13.04
CA ALA A 14 -14.48 14.08 14.51
C ALA A 14 -14.94 12.77 15.17
N SER A 15 -16.08 12.20 14.74
CA SER A 15 -16.62 10.95 15.27
C SER A 15 -15.71 9.76 14.98
N MET A 16 -15.19 9.68 13.75
CA MET A 16 -14.24 8.65 13.31
C MET A 16 -12.94 8.70 14.13
N LEU A 17 -12.36 9.89 14.28
CA LEU A 17 -11.13 10.07 15.05
C LEU A 17 -11.35 9.75 16.53
N PHE A 18 -12.49 10.13 17.10
CA PHE A 18 -12.84 9.83 18.49
C PHE A 18 -13.04 8.33 18.72
N ALA A 19 -13.77 7.66 17.85
CA ALA A 19 -13.96 6.20 17.92
C ALA A 19 -12.63 5.47 17.79
N SER A 20 -11.76 5.90 16.86
CA SER A 20 -10.40 5.35 16.68
C SER A 20 -9.53 5.56 17.91
N TYR A 21 -9.64 6.75 18.56
CA TYR A 21 -8.93 7.06 19.79
C TYR A 21 -9.33 6.12 20.93
N ILE A 22 -10.62 5.84 21.09
CA ILE A 22 -11.11 4.91 22.14
C ILE A 22 -10.60 3.50 21.87
N LEU A 23 -10.73 2.98 20.63
CA LEU A 23 -10.34 1.61 20.30
C LEU A 23 -8.81 1.42 20.43
N ARG A 24 -8.01 2.45 20.17
CA ARG A 24 -6.57 2.44 20.35
C ARG A 24 -6.14 1.95 21.72
N PHE A 25 -6.80 2.38 22.81
CA PHE A 25 -6.46 1.93 24.17
C PHE A 25 -6.58 0.40 24.36
N GLY A 26 -7.55 -0.21 23.66
CA GLY A 26 -7.71 -1.67 23.66
C GLY A 26 -6.57 -2.36 22.89
N LEU A 27 -6.23 -1.84 21.73
CA LEU A 27 -5.17 -2.38 20.87
C LEU A 27 -3.77 -2.24 21.49
N GLU A 28 -3.49 -1.12 22.15
CA GLU A 28 -2.21 -0.92 22.86
C GLU A 28 -1.98 -1.96 23.96
N LYS A 29 -3.02 -2.38 24.69
CA LYS A 29 -2.94 -3.50 25.66
C LYS A 29 -2.56 -4.82 25.00
N LEU A 30 -2.96 -5.00 23.74
CA LEU A 30 -2.61 -6.15 22.91
C LEU A 30 -1.27 -5.98 22.18
N ARG A 31 -0.56 -4.88 22.41
CA ARG A 31 0.67 -4.48 21.70
C ARG A 31 0.49 -4.39 20.17
N MET A 32 -0.69 -4.00 19.74
CA MET A 32 -0.99 -3.81 18.32
C MET A 32 -0.80 -2.36 17.90
N PRO A 33 -0.43 -2.08 16.63
CA PRO A 33 -0.30 -0.73 16.10
C PRO A 33 -1.59 0.07 16.22
N SER A 34 -1.44 1.35 16.51
CA SER A 34 -2.57 2.27 16.68
C SER A 34 -3.37 2.50 15.40
N LEU A 35 -2.71 2.37 14.24
CA LEU A 35 -3.34 2.49 12.92
C LEU A 35 -4.36 1.39 12.61
N LEU A 36 -4.33 0.27 13.32
CA LEU A 36 -5.37 -0.77 13.19
C LEU A 36 -6.72 -0.33 13.78
N ALA A 37 -6.75 0.62 14.72
CA ALA A 37 -7.99 1.11 15.28
C ALA A 37 -8.92 1.75 14.22
N PRO A 38 -8.48 2.75 13.44
CA PRO A 38 -9.32 3.31 12.38
C PRO A 38 -9.68 2.30 11.28
N LEU A 39 -8.79 1.34 10.97
CA LEU A 39 -9.09 0.24 10.04
C LEU A 39 -10.32 -0.56 10.50
N PHE A 40 -10.32 -1.01 11.75
CA PHE A 40 -11.45 -1.77 12.31
C PHE A 40 -12.72 -0.91 12.46
N ILE A 41 -12.60 0.37 12.80
CA ILE A 41 -13.75 1.28 12.85
C ILE A 41 -14.36 1.48 11.47
N GLY A 42 -13.53 1.67 10.42
CA GLY A 42 -14.02 1.76 9.04
C GLY A 42 -14.73 0.49 8.59
N PHE A 43 -14.20 -0.67 8.90
CA PHE A 43 -14.82 -1.96 8.64
C PHE A 43 -16.17 -2.11 9.37
N LEU A 44 -16.22 -1.77 10.66
CA LEU A 44 -17.49 -1.81 11.42
C LEU A 44 -18.50 -0.81 10.87
N PHE A 45 -18.08 0.36 10.42
CA PHE A 45 -18.93 1.34 9.80
C PHE A 45 -19.53 0.85 8.46
N GLN A 46 -18.78 0.08 7.68
CA GLN A 46 -19.28 -0.54 6.46
C GLN A 46 -20.40 -1.56 6.76
N ILE A 47 -20.27 -2.33 7.83
CA ILE A 47 -21.30 -3.31 8.23
C ILE A 47 -22.50 -2.63 8.89
N PHE A 48 -22.26 -1.61 9.72
CA PHE A 48 -23.27 -0.93 10.53
C PHE A 48 -23.24 0.58 10.27
N PRO A 49 -23.75 1.07 9.13
CA PRO A 49 -23.72 2.50 8.83
C PRO A 49 -24.60 3.29 9.84
N LEU A 50 -23.96 4.23 10.54
CA LEU A 50 -24.61 4.99 11.61
C LEU A 50 -25.74 5.88 11.11
N THR A 51 -25.55 6.53 9.96
CA THR A 51 -26.56 7.41 9.33
C THR A 51 -26.35 7.48 7.82
N THR A 52 -27.44 7.69 7.06
CA THR A 52 -27.38 7.92 5.61
C THR A 52 -26.52 9.14 5.23
N SER A 53 -26.51 10.17 6.08
CA SER A 53 -25.70 11.37 5.86
C SER A 53 -24.20 11.07 5.94
N PHE A 54 -23.76 10.23 6.85
CA PHE A 54 -22.37 9.81 6.96
C PHE A 54 -21.98 8.87 5.82
N THR A 55 -22.87 7.97 5.42
CA THR A 55 -22.63 7.07 4.29
C THR A 55 -22.39 7.85 2.99
N ASN A 56 -23.19 8.91 2.74
CA ASN A 56 -23.01 9.73 1.54
C ASN A 56 -21.66 10.47 1.51
N ILE A 57 -21.13 10.91 2.67
CA ILE A 57 -19.85 11.63 2.75
C ILE A 57 -18.66 10.73 2.40
N VAL A 58 -18.71 9.47 2.79
CA VAL A 58 -17.66 8.49 2.52
C VAL A 58 -17.39 8.34 1.02
N TYR A 59 -18.40 8.52 0.19
CA TYR A 59 -18.29 8.45 -1.27
C TYR A 59 -18.05 9.81 -1.93
N GLU A 60 -17.80 10.87 -1.17
CA GLU A 60 -17.46 12.18 -1.74
C GLU A 60 -15.96 12.30 -2.07
N GLU A 61 -15.64 12.96 -3.18
CA GLU A 61 -14.28 13.25 -3.62
C GLU A 61 -13.43 13.93 -2.53
N SER A 62 -14.07 14.74 -1.66
CA SER A 62 -13.40 15.44 -0.55
C SER A 62 -12.83 14.46 0.48
N PHE A 63 -13.54 13.38 0.79
CA PHE A 63 -13.07 12.36 1.72
C PHE A 63 -11.97 11.51 1.08
N ASP A 64 -12.17 11.09 -0.19
CA ASP A 64 -11.16 10.34 -0.94
C ASP A 64 -9.84 11.13 -1.05
N PHE A 65 -9.91 12.43 -1.33
CA PHE A 65 -8.71 13.28 -1.35
C PHE A 65 -7.94 13.25 -0.01
N LEU A 66 -8.63 13.27 1.14
CA LEU A 66 -7.99 13.15 2.45
C LEU A 66 -7.37 11.76 2.67
N VAL A 67 -8.02 10.71 2.21
CA VAL A 67 -7.50 9.33 2.22
C VAL A 67 -6.20 9.25 1.41
N GLN A 68 -6.20 9.79 0.17
CA GLN A 68 -5.02 9.82 -0.68
C GLN A 68 -3.88 10.66 -0.08
N LEU A 69 -4.20 11.79 0.54
CA LEU A 69 -3.21 12.61 1.23
C LEU A 69 -2.61 11.85 2.42
N GLY A 70 -3.43 11.06 3.12
CA GLY A 70 -3.00 10.22 4.23
C GLY A 70 -1.92 9.21 3.83
N ILE A 71 -2.14 8.48 2.74
CA ILE A 71 -1.15 7.50 2.26
C ILE A 71 0.15 8.19 1.81
N ILE A 72 0.08 9.33 1.12
CA ILE A 72 1.27 10.07 0.67
C ILE A 72 2.17 10.43 1.85
N PHE A 73 1.60 10.99 2.92
CA PHE A 73 2.36 11.39 4.10
C PHE A 73 2.91 10.20 4.87
N LEU A 74 2.15 9.10 4.98
CA LEU A 74 2.63 7.87 5.61
C LEU A 74 3.79 7.26 4.84
N LEU A 75 3.68 7.10 3.53
CA LEU A 75 4.72 6.51 2.69
C LEU A 75 5.97 7.39 2.61
N PHE A 76 5.80 8.70 2.55
CA PHE A 76 6.93 9.64 2.63
C PHE A 76 7.70 9.46 3.94
N LEU A 77 7.00 9.35 5.06
CA LEU A 77 7.61 9.13 6.38
C LEU A 77 8.30 7.76 6.46
N VAL A 78 7.67 6.70 5.90
CA VAL A 78 8.29 5.37 5.76
C VAL A 78 9.58 5.47 4.97
N GLY A 79 9.58 6.13 3.81
CA GLY A 79 10.76 6.35 2.98
C GLY A 79 11.89 7.08 3.73
N LEU A 80 11.55 8.07 4.57
CA LEU A 80 12.52 8.76 5.43
C LEU A 80 13.19 7.85 6.48
N ARG A 81 12.57 6.74 6.84
CA ARG A 81 13.01 5.83 7.91
C ARG A 81 13.60 4.52 7.40
N LEU A 82 13.31 4.12 6.16
CA LEU A 82 13.85 2.91 5.53
C LEU A 82 15.39 2.91 5.50
N ASP A 83 15.99 1.73 5.55
CA ASP A 83 17.44 1.58 5.43
C ASP A 83 17.87 1.39 3.97
N VAL A 84 18.43 2.45 3.38
CA VAL A 84 18.91 2.42 1.99
C VAL A 84 20.05 1.42 1.79
N SER A 85 20.87 1.17 2.83
CA SER A 85 22.01 0.24 2.72
C SER A 85 21.51 -1.21 2.60
N GLU A 86 20.48 -1.58 3.35
CA GLU A 86 19.84 -2.88 3.25
C GLU A 86 19.17 -3.06 1.87
N LEU A 87 18.45 -2.06 1.39
CA LEU A 87 17.82 -2.13 0.06
C LEU A 87 18.84 -2.35 -1.06
N ARG A 88 19.97 -1.65 -1.02
CA ARG A 88 21.07 -1.83 -2.00
C ARG A 88 21.71 -3.21 -1.90
N GLY A 89 21.96 -3.69 -0.69
CA GLY A 89 22.56 -5.00 -0.44
C GLY A 89 21.70 -6.16 -0.90
N LEU A 90 20.38 -5.98 -0.97
CA LEU A 90 19.40 -6.99 -1.34
C LEU A 90 18.85 -6.85 -2.77
N SER A 91 19.25 -5.84 -3.55
CA SER A 91 18.57 -5.43 -4.79
C SER A 91 18.24 -6.61 -5.75
N LEU A 92 19.19 -7.49 -6.03
CA LEU A 92 18.95 -8.67 -6.89
C LEU A 92 17.94 -9.65 -6.26
N HIS A 93 18.01 -9.87 -4.95
CA HIS A 93 17.10 -10.78 -4.26
C HIS A 93 15.69 -10.18 -4.16
N LEU A 94 15.56 -8.84 -4.07
CA LEU A 94 14.25 -8.17 -4.08
C LEU A 94 13.58 -8.30 -5.46
N ILE A 95 14.33 -8.10 -6.55
CA ILE A 95 13.84 -8.32 -7.91
C ILE A 95 13.42 -9.78 -8.10
N MET A 96 14.26 -10.74 -7.65
CA MET A 96 13.93 -12.15 -7.73
C MET A 96 12.69 -12.50 -6.90
N LEU A 97 12.54 -11.90 -5.70
CA LEU A 97 11.37 -12.09 -4.86
C LEU A 97 10.10 -11.57 -5.55
N ALA A 98 10.14 -10.38 -6.15
CA ALA A 98 9.03 -9.82 -6.91
C ALA A 98 8.62 -10.74 -8.07
N ILE A 99 9.60 -11.18 -8.88
CA ILE A 99 9.33 -12.06 -10.02
C ILE A 99 8.75 -13.40 -9.56
N LEU A 100 9.34 -14.04 -8.54
CA LEU A 100 8.84 -15.33 -8.03
C LEU A 100 7.47 -15.20 -7.39
N ASN A 101 7.23 -14.10 -6.64
CA ASN A 101 5.92 -13.78 -6.09
C ASN A 101 4.87 -13.68 -7.20
N LEU A 102 5.16 -12.88 -8.24
CA LEU A 102 4.28 -12.71 -9.38
C LEU A 102 4.03 -14.04 -10.10
N VAL A 103 5.08 -14.78 -10.42
CA VAL A 103 4.99 -16.05 -11.19
C VAL A 103 4.23 -17.12 -10.41
N PHE A 104 4.58 -17.39 -9.14
CA PHE A 104 3.93 -18.46 -8.39
C PHE A 104 2.46 -18.14 -8.08
N SER A 105 2.17 -16.93 -7.64
CA SER A 105 0.79 -16.54 -7.33
C SER A 105 -0.07 -16.52 -8.59
N THR A 106 0.45 -15.98 -9.71
CA THR A 106 -0.26 -15.97 -10.99
C THR A 106 -0.49 -17.39 -11.50
N LEU A 107 0.54 -18.25 -11.47
CA LEU A 107 0.41 -19.62 -11.96
C LEU A 107 -0.65 -20.40 -11.18
N LEU A 108 -0.63 -20.33 -9.87
CA LEU A 108 -1.61 -21.03 -9.02
C LEU A 108 -3.03 -20.50 -9.25
N GLY A 109 -3.20 -19.17 -9.25
CA GLY A 109 -4.49 -18.56 -9.55
C GLY A 109 -5.00 -18.90 -10.95
N PHE A 110 -4.12 -18.86 -11.96
CA PHE A 110 -4.44 -19.21 -13.33
C PHE A 110 -4.96 -20.65 -13.47
N LEU A 111 -4.26 -21.62 -12.87
CA LEU A 111 -4.68 -23.03 -12.90
C LEU A 111 -6.04 -23.23 -12.22
N ILE A 112 -6.29 -22.56 -11.11
CA ILE A 112 -7.58 -22.60 -10.42
C ILE A 112 -8.68 -22.04 -11.33
N LEU A 113 -8.47 -20.86 -11.91
CA LEU A 113 -9.48 -20.22 -12.76
C LEU A 113 -9.76 -21.04 -14.03
N LEU A 114 -8.74 -21.64 -14.64
CA LEU A 114 -8.95 -22.59 -15.75
C LEU A 114 -9.77 -23.80 -15.32
N HIS A 115 -9.53 -24.34 -14.12
CA HIS A 115 -10.33 -25.46 -13.59
C HIS A 115 -11.80 -25.09 -13.40
N TYR A 116 -12.08 -23.83 -13.06
CA TYR A 116 -13.45 -23.29 -12.97
C TYR A 116 -14.05 -22.92 -14.32
N GLY A 117 -13.34 -23.14 -15.44
CA GLY A 117 -13.82 -22.93 -16.80
C GLY A 117 -13.72 -21.49 -17.33
N TYR A 118 -12.98 -20.60 -16.65
CA TYR A 118 -12.76 -19.24 -17.15
C TYR A 118 -11.81 -19.22 -18.35
N PRO A 119 -12.02 -18.31 -19.33
CA PRO A 119 -11.14 -18.18 -20.49
C PRO A 119 -9.68 -17.90 -20.10
N PRO A 120 -8.68 -18.49 -20.83
CA PRO A 120 -7.28 -18.37 -20.44
C PRO A 120 -6.77 -16.94 -20.27
N LEU A 121 -7.18 -16.01 -21.15
CA LEU A 121 -6.75 -14.62 -21.09
C LEU A 121 -7.30 -13.90 -19.84
N ILE A 122 -8.57 -14.13 -19.54
CA ILE A 122 -9.21 -13.58 -18.32
C ILE A 122 -8.56 -14.18 -17.07
N SER A 123 -8.36 -15.51 -17.08
CA SER A 123 -7.69 -16.22 -15.98
C SER A 123 -6.29 -15.67 -15.72
N LEU A 124 -5.52 -15.37 -16.77
CA LEU A 124 -4.19 -14.78 -16.64
C LEU A 124 -4.25 -13.38 -16.00
N VAL A 125 -5.09 -12.50 -16.50
CA VAL A 125 -5.21 -11.12 -15.99
C VAL A 125 -5.67 -11.11 -14.54
N VAL A 126 -6.73 -11.85 -14.21
CA VAL A 126 -7.28 -11.90 -12.84
C VAL A 126 -6.29 -12.54 -11.88
N SER A 127 -5.60 -13.61 -12.27
CA SER A 127 -4.59 -14.25 -11.40
C SER A 127 -3.34 -13.40 -11.22
N THR A 128 -2.94 -12.60 -12.22
CA THR A 128 -1.84 -11.66 -12.07
C THR A 128 -2.24 -10.50 -11.15
N ALA A 129 -3.47 -10.00 -11.26
CA ALA A 129 -4.02 -9.04 -10.30
C ALA A 129 -4.07 -9.64 -8.87
N LEU A 130 -4.29 -10.96 -8.73
CA LEU A 130 -4.21 -11.66 -7.44
C LEU A 130 -2.76 -11.72 -6.90
N ALA A 131 -1.75 -11.69 -7.74
CA ALA A 131 -0.35 -11.80 -7.32
C ALA A 131 0.22 -10.51 -6.69
N THR A 132 -0.33 -9.34 -7.03
CA THR A 132 0.14 -8.05 -6.51
C THR A 132 0.01 -7.92 -4.99
N VAL A 133 0.78 -7.02 -4.37
CA VAL A 133 0.90 -6.85 -2.92
C VAL A 133 0.45 -5.44 -2.51
N ALA A 134 -0.08 -5.29 -1.30
CA ALA A 134 -0.51 -4.00 -0.77
C ALA A 134 0.52 -3.43 0.22
N GLU A 135 1.70 -3.06 -0.26
CA GLU A 135 2.78 -2.50 0.56
C GLU A 135 2.36 -1.19 1.21
N THR A 136 1.49 -0.42 0.55
CA THR A 136 0.93 0.84 1.05
C THR A 136 0.22 0.69 2.39
N THR A 137 -0.44 -0.44 2.61
CA THR A 137 -1.11 -0.76 3.88
C THR A 137 -0.12 -1.27 4.94
N ILE A 138 0.85 -2.09 4.53
CA ILE A 138 1.76 -2.77 5.46
C ILE A 138 2.90 -1.85 5.92
N ALA A 139 3.42 -0.99 5.04
CA ALA A 139 4.57 -0.17 5.32
C ALA A 139 4.40 0.74 6.56
N PRO A 140 3.30 1.50 6.73
CA PRO A 140 3.09 2.32 7.91
C PRO A 140 2.97 1.50 9.20
N ILE A 141 2.39 0.30 9.12
CA ILE A 141 2.25 -0.61 10.26
C ILE A 141 3.63 -1.11 10.71
N LEU A 142 4.50 -1.50 9.79
CA LEU A 142 5.86 -1.94 10.08
C LEU A 142 6.72 -0.80 10.66
N ASP A 143 6.48 0.43 10.21
CA ASP A 143 7.11 1.62 10.77
C ASP A 143 6.65 1.89 12.20
N GLU A 144 5.35 1.82 12.47
CA GLU A 144 4.77 1.98 13.83
C GLU A 144 5.29 0.90 14.81
N LEU A 145 5.51 -0.33 14.34
CA LEU A 145 6.14 -1.41 15.11
C LEU A 145 7.64 -1.19 15.38
N GLY A 146 8.25 -0.19 14.73
CA GLY A 146 9.66 0.15 14.89
C GLY A 146 10.62 -0.86 14.27
N VAL A 147 10.19 -1.62 13.24
CA VAL A 147 10.99 -2.63 12.55
C VAL A 147 11.38 -2.24 11.13
N ILE A 148 11.07 -1.00 10.72
CA ILE A 148 11.22 -0.49 9.34
C ILE A 148 12.64 -0.64 8.75
N LYS A 149 13.67 -0.70 9.60
CA LYS A 149 15.08 -0.82 9.19
C LYS A 149 15.59 -2.25 9.11
N THR A 150 14.71 -3.23 9.19
CA THR A 150 15.11 -4.65 9.17
C THR A 150 15.13 -5.21 7.75
N ARG A 151 15.95 -6.25 7.55
CA ARG A 151 15.99 -7.00 6.30
C ARG A 151 14.64 -7.58 5.90
N VAL A 152 13.86 -8.05 6.87
CA VAL A 152 12.49 -8.57 6.64
C VAL A 152 11.60 -7.50 6.02
N VAL A 153 11.63 -6.28 6.54
CA VAL A 153 10.84 -5.17 6.00
C VAL A 153 11.31 -4.78 4.60
N SER A 154 12.63 -4.74 4.37
CA SER A 154 13.17 -4.49 3.02
C SER A 154 12.68 -5.55 2.01
N MET A 155 12.53 -6.82 2.42
CA MET A 155 11.98 -7.88 1.57
C MET A 155 10.47 -7.76 1.35
N ILE A 156 9.71 -7.19 2.28
CA ILE A 156 8.28 -6.96 2.09
C ILE A 156 8.04 -5.76 1.18
N LEU A 157 8.74 -4.64 1.41
CA LEU A 157 8.49 -3.37 0.71
C LEU A 157 9.28 -3.20 -0.59
N GLY A 158 10.42 -3.91 -0.72
CA GLY A 158 11.29 -3.78 -1.89
C GLY A 158 10.67 -4.20 -3.23
N PRO A 159 9.87 -5.26 -3.30
CA PRO A 159 9.13 -5.65 -4.48
C PRO A 159 8.11 -4.62 -4.99
N GLY A 160 7.58 -3.75 -4.12
CA GLY A 160 6.42 -2.91 -4.37
C GLY A 160 6.49 -2.06 -5.64
N VAL A 161 7.68 -1.55 -6.01
CA VAL A 161 7.82 -0.78 -7.27
C VAL A 161 7.54 -1.67 -8.50
N ILE A 162 7.94 -2.94 -8.46
CA ILE A 162 7.70 -3.88 -9.56
C ILE A 162 6.22 -4.26 -9.56
N ASP A 163 5.63 -4.44 -8.38
CA ASP A 163 4.22 -4.75 -8.22
C ASP A 163 3.32 -3.61 -8.71
N ASP A 164 3.60 -2.34 -8.38
CA ASP A 164 2.86 -1.17 -8.87
C ASP A 164 2.87 -1.08 -10.41
N VAL A 165 4.06 -1.24 -11.02
CA VAL A 165 4.18 -1.23 -12.50
C VAL A 165 3.44 -2.43 -13.13
N ALA A 166 3.48 -3.59 -12.49
CA ALA A 166 2.75 -4.77 -12.95
C ALA A 166 1.23 -4.57 -12.86
N GLU A 167 0.72 -3.93 -11.79
CA GLU A 167 -0.71 -3.59 -11.66
C GLU A 167 -1.20 -2.69 -12.78
N ASP A 168 -0.48 -1.60 -13.08
CA ASP A 168 -0.84 -0.68 -14.16
C ASP A 168 -0.76 -1.34 -15.54
N ALA A 169 0.25 -2.19 -15.77
CA ALA A 169 0.36 -2.96 -17.02
C ALA A 169 -0.82 -3.93 -17.20
N ILE A 170 -1.27 -4.58 -16.12
CA ILE A 170 -2.40 -5.52 -16.15
C ILE A 170 -3.72 -4.77 -16.32
N ALA A 171 -3.90 -3.62 -15.66
CA ALA A 171 -5.08 -2.78 -15.84
C ALA A 171 -5.18 -2.26 -17.30
N SER A 172 -4.04 -1.85 -17.89
CA SER A 172 -3.96 -1.46 -19.29
C SER A 172 -4.31 -2.63 -20.24
N LEU A 173 -3.80 -3.83 -19.96
CA LEU A 173 -4.13 -5.03 -20.73
C LEU A 173 -5.62 -5.37 -20.62
N ALA A 174 -6.22 -5.24 -19.45
CA ALA A 174 -7.66 -5.43 -19.26
C ALA A 174 -8.48 -4.41 -20.07
N SER A 175 -8.07 -3.13 -20.08
CA SER A 175 -8.71 -2.07 -20.87
C SER A 175 -8.62 -2.33 -22.38
N LEU A 176 -7.46 -2.84 -22.86
CA LEU A 176 -7.24 -3.27 -24.25
C LEU A 176 -8.21 -4.39 -24.65
N ILE A 177 -8.35 -5.42 -23.82
CA ILE A 177 -9.23 -6.56 -24.08
C ILE A 177 -10.69 -6.12 -24.19
N VAL A 178 -11.09 -5.16 -23.38
CA VAL A 178 -12.46 -4.61 -23.36
C VAL A 178 -12.71 -3.58 -24.47
N GLY A 179 -11.64 -2.96 -24.98
CA GLY A 179 -11.75 -1.89 -25.99
C GLY A 179 -12.21 -0.54 -25.41
N THR A 180 -11.95 -0.28 -24.13
CA THR A 180 -12.33 0.99 -23.46
C THR A 180 -11.43 2.17 -23.81
N GLY A 181 -10.34 1.95 -24.56
CA GLY A 181 -9.45 3.01 -25.05
C GLY A 181 -8.54 3.67 -24.02
N GLU A 182 -8.57 3.25 -22.76
CA GLU A 182 -7.62 3.71 -21.72
C GLU A 182 -6.31 2.90 -21.78
N GLU A 183 -5.65 2.95 -22.96
CA GLU A 183 -4.39 2.23 -23.15
C GLU A 183 -3.22 3.02 -22.60
N VAL A 184 -2.55 2.48 -21.59
CA VAL A 184 -1.21 2.93 -21.24
C VAL A 184 -0.21 2.10 -22.05
N ALA A 185 0.34 2.68 -23.12
CA ALA A 185 1.35 1.99 -23.90
C ALA A 185 2.54 1.56 -23.01
N PRO A 186 3.06 0.33 -23.13
CA PRO A 186 4.25 -0.10 -22.38
C PRO A 186 5.44 0.84 -22.58
N SER A 187 5.54 1.48 -23.72
CA SER A 187 6.52 2.53 -24.01
C SER A 187 6.33 3.77 -23.14
N PHE A 188 5.10 4.12 -22.78
CA PHE A 188 4.81 5.24 -21.87
C PHE A 188 5.23 4.93 -20.45
N LEU A 189 4.98 3.71 -19.95
CA LEU A 189 5.45 3.26 -18.63
C LEU A 189 6.98 3.23 -18.56
N ALA A 190 7.64 2.69 -19.60
CA ALA A 190 9.10 2.66 -19.69
C ALA A 190 9.69 4.08 -19.75
N PHE A 191 9.11 4.97 -20.57
CA PHE A 191 9.50 6.36 -20.63
C PHE A 191 9.27 7.07 -19.30
N GLY A 192 8.11 6.84 -18.67
CA GLY A 192 7.76 7.40 -17.36
C GLY A 192 8.75 7.00 -16.28
N LEU A 193 9.14 5.71 -16.23
CA LEU A 193 10.14 5.23 -15.29
C LEU A 193 11.51 5.89 -15.52
N LEU A 194 11.95 5.99 -16.77
CA LEU A 194 13.22 6.66 -17.11
C LEU A 194 13.18 8.17 -16.78
N ALA A 195 12.08 8.84 -17.10
CA ALA A 195 11.88 10.27 -16.80
C ALA A 195 11.84 10.50 -15.28
N PHE A 196 11.12 9.65 -14.54
CA PHE A 196 11.07 9.71 -13.09
C PHE A 196 12.46 9.48 -12.45
N MET A 197 13.20 8.47 -12.90
CA MET A 197 14.57 8.21 -12.44
C MET A 197 15.52 9.37 -12.75
N ALA A 198 15.43 9.96 -13.95
CA ALA A 198 16.21 11.14 -14.32
C ALA A 198 15.88 12.32 -13.40
N LEU A 199 14.59 12.56 -13.12
CA LEU A 199 14.13 13.60 -12.20
C LEU A 199 14.68 13.38 -10.78
N VAL A 200 14.61 12.15 -10.27
CA VAL A 200 15.19 11.76 -8.96
C VAL A 200 16.68 12.07 -8.90
N ILE A 201 17.44 11.71 -9.95
CA ILE A 201 18.88 11.96 -10.03
C ILE A 201 19.17 13.47 -10.06
N VAL A 202 18.47 14.23 -10.87
CA VAL A 202 18.63 15.68 -10.97
C VAL A 202 18.31 16.35 -9.64
N PHE A 203 17.19 15.97 -9.03
CA PHE A 203 16.77 16.53 -7.75
C PHE A 203 17.77 16.21 -6.63
N HIS A 204 18.21 14.96 -6.56
CA HIS A 204 19.17 14.50 -5.54
C HIS A 204 20.56 15.13 -5.71
N LYS A 205 21.06 15.25 -6.95
CA LYS A 205 22.43 15.77 -7.21
C LYS A 205 22.51 17.29 -7.32
N LEU A 206 21.43 17.97 -7.72
CA LEU A 206 21.44 19.40 -7.98
C LEU A 206 20.60 20.18 -6.96
N ILE A 207 19.32 19.84 -6.81
CA ILE A 207 18.37 20.65 -6.02
C ILE A 207 18.66 20.50 -4.52
N LEU A 208 18.77 19.27 -4.02
CA LEU A 208 19.01 19.03 -2.60
C LEU A 208 20.34 19.64 -2.11
N PRO A 209 21.50 19.49 -2.78
CA PRO A 209 22.74 20.16 -2.37
C PRO A 209 22.66 21.69 -2.44
N LEU A 210 21.94 22.25 -3.44
CA LEU A 210 21.73 23.67 -3.53
C LEU A 210 20.93 24.20 -2.33
N THR A 211 19.84 23.53 -1.96
CA THR A 211 19.05 23.90 -0.77
C THR A 211 19.82 23.68 0.54
N ALA A 212 20.71 22.69 0.60
CA ALA A 212 21.58 22.46 1.76
C ALA A 212 22.50 23.66 2.06
N ARG A 213 22.95 24.38 1.04
CA ARG A 213 23.77 25.60 1.22
C ARG A 213 23.06 26.69 2.02
N PHE A 214 21.73 26.69 1.96
CA PHE A 214 20.88 27.64 2.71
C PHE A 214 20.38 27.07 4.04
N SER A 215 20.76 25.84 4.40
CA SER A 215 20.25 25.12 5.60
C SER A 215 20.46 25.88 6.91
N GLY A 216 21.58 26.59 7.06
CA GLY A 216 21.89 27.39 8.26
C GLY A 216 20.95 28.57 8.51
N LYS A 217 20.20 29.01 7.50
CA LYS A 217 19.22 30.11 7.56
C LYS A 217 17.76 29.60 7.49
N MET A 218 17.56 28.33 7.27
CA MET A 218 16.23 27.74 7.14
C MET A 218 15.56 27.56 8.52
N LYS A 219 14.38 28.17 8.69
CA LYS A 219 13.53 27.91 9.85
C LYS A 219 12.84 26.56 9.71
N ASP A 220 12.39 25.97 10.84
CA ASP A 220 11.69 24.67 10.89
C ASP A 220 10.51 24.62 9.93
N GLN A 221 9.74 25.71 9.82
CA GLN A 221 8.60 25.83 8.92
C GLN A 221 8.99 25.73 7.44
N HIS A 222 10.09 26.36 7.03
CA HIS A 222 10.56 26.32 5.63
C HIS A 222 11.01 24.91 5.25
N LEU A 223 11.69 24.21 6.17
CA LEU A 223 12.09 22.82 5.95
C LEU A 223 10.85 21.92 5.83
N PHE A 224 9.85 22.10 6.69
CA PHE A 224 8.60 21.34 6.65
C PHE A 224 7.85 21.57 5.33
N ILE A 225 7.65 22.82 4.90
CA ILE A 225 7.01 23.14 3.62
C ILE A 225 7.77 22.51 2.45
N PHE A 226 9.11 22.56 2.48
CA PHE A 226 9.91 21.96 1.42
C PHE A 226 9.78 20.42 1.38
N MET A 227 9.70 19.76 2.54
CA MET A 227 9.45 18.32 2.63
C MET A 227 8.07 17.95 2.08
N VAL A 228 7.03 18.71 2.44
CA VAL A 228 5.67 18.54 1.91
C VAL A 228 5.64 18.74 0.41
N PHE A 229 6.28 19.81 -0.11
CA PHE A 229 6.40 20.04 -1.54
C PHE A 229 7.04 18.85 -2.26
N VAL A 230 8.16 18.33 -1.74
CA VAL A 230 8.85 17.20 -2.37
C VAL A 230 7.99 15.95 -2.35
N ALA A 231 7.30 15.65 -1.24
CA ALA A 231 6.39 14.51 -1.14
C ALA A 231 5.29 14.59 -2.19
N LEU A 232 4.59 15.73 -2.28
CA LEU A 232 3.49 15.92 -3.23
C LEU A 232 3.97 15.95 -4.69
N PHE A 233 5.08 16.63 -4.96
CA PHE A 233 5.63 16.77 -6.32
C PHE A 233 6.05 15.41 -6.89
N PHE A 234 6.84 14.63 -6.17
CA PHE A 234 7.28 13.31 -6.66
C PHE A 234 6.13 12.32 -6.77
N THR A 235 5.18 12.37 -5.85
CA THR A 235 3.97 11.55 -5.95
C THR A 235 3.13 11.94 -7.17
N SER A 236 2.94 13.24 -7.42
CA SER A 236 2.23 13.72 -8.60
C SER A 236 2.87 13.27 -9.91
N VAL A 237 4.21 13.40 -10.03
CA VAL A 237 4.95 12.95 -11.22
C VAL A 237 4.86 11.43 -11.37
N SER A 238 5.00 10.67 -10.29
CA SER A 238 4.87 9.21 -10.31
C SER A 238 3.48 8.79 -10.79
N GLN A 239 2.43 9.42 -10.25
CA GLN A 239 1.05 9.14 -10.66
C GLN A 239 0.77 9.54 -12.11
N TYR A 240 1.31 10.68 -12.56
CA TYR A 240 1.17 11.11 -13.95
C TYR A 240 1.71 10.06 -14.94
N PHE A 241 2.82 9.42 -14.58
CA PHE A 241 3.41 8.34 -15.39
C PHE A 241 2.87 6.95 -15.04
N ARG A 242 1.81 6.84 -14.25
CA ARG A 242 1.22 5.56 -13.83
C ARG A 242 2.21 4.63 -13.10
N LEU A 243 3.12 5.19 -12.30
CA LEU A 243 4.13 4.44 -11.53
C LEU A 243 3.72 4.20 -10.07
N GLY A 244 2.51 4.62 -9.70
CA GLY A 244 1.92 4.42 -8.37
C GLY A 244 2.35 5.45 -7.31
N ILE A 245 1.50 5.56 -6.27
CA ILE A 245 1.73 6.46 -5.12
C ILE A 245 2.93 6.00 -4.29
N LEU A 246 3.09 4.68 -4.14
CA LEU A 246 4.17 4.06 -3.36
C LEU A 246 5.53 4.56 -3.84
N LEU A 247 5.80 4.43 -5.15
CA LEU A 247 7.07 4.85 -5.73
C LEU A 247 7.34 6.34 -5.49
N GLY A 248 6.35 7.20 -5.81
CA GLY A 248 6.52 8.65 -5.69
C GLY A 248 6.81 9.11 -4.27
N ALA A 249 5.95 8.75 -3.33
CA ALA A 249 6.04 9.20 -1.95
C ALA A 249 7.24 8.57 -1.22
N MET A 250 7.48 7.27 -1.39
CA MET A 250 8.55 6.57 -0.70
C MET A 250 9.95 6.97 -1.22
N VAL A 251 10.11 7.12 -2.54
CA VAL A 251 11.36 7.60 -3.14
C VAL A 251 11.65 9.04 -2.72
N ALA A 252 10.64 9.91 -2.67
CA ALA A 252 10.78 11.26 -2.13
C ALA A 252 11.33 11.25 -0.70
N GLY A 253 10.81 10.37 0.16
CA GLY A 253 11.29 10.16 1.52
C GLY A 253 12.74 9.64 1.57
N LEU A 254 13.06 8.61 0.80
CA LEU A 254 14.41 8.04 0.69
C LEU A 254 15.45 9.09 0.26
N MET A 255 15.12 9.92 -0.75
CA MET A 255 16.00 11.01 -1.18
C MET A 255 16.28 12.01 -0.06
N PHE A 256 15.26 12.35 0.71
CA PHE A 256 15.38 13.33 1.79
C PHE A 256 16.16 12.81 3.00
N GLN A 257 16.25 11.50 3.21
CA GLN A 257 16.91 10.89 4.36
C GLN A 257 18.35 11.37 4.55
N GLY A 258 19.16 11.34 3.48
CA GLY A 258 20.55 11.83 3.50
C GLY A 258 20.66 13.33 3.72
N PHE A 259 19.70 14.07 3.19
CA PHE A 259 19.66 15.52 3.22
C PHE A 259 19.32 16.09 4.61
N LEU A 260 18.47 15.41 5.36
CA LEU A 260 18.07 15.83 6.72
C LEU A 260 19.26 15.95 7.69
N LYS A 261 20.38 15.29 7.42
CA LYS A 261 21.59 15.39 8.27
C LYS A 261 22.17 16.80 8.33
N PHE A 262 21.90 17.63 7.32
CA PHE A 262 22.41 19.01 7.25
C PHE A 262 21.57 20.02 8.05
N PHE A 263 20.42 19.63 8.61
CA PHE A 263 19.52 20.54 9.32
C PHE A 263 19.55 20.32 10.84
N ARG A 264 19.74 21.41 11.58
CA ARG A 264 19.67 21.43 13.07
C ARG A 264 18.26 21.05 13.57
N SER A 265 17.24 21.44 12.82
CA SER A 265 15.82 21.24 13.17
C SER A 265 15.25 19.88 12.83
N ARG A 266 16.08 18.95 12.36
CA ARG A 266 15.66 17.62 11.89
C ARG A 266 14.68 16.92 12.83
N SER A 267 14.95 16.87 14.13
CA SER A 267 14.11 16.16 15.10
C SER A 267 12.74 16.77 15.26
N LYS A 268 12.65 18.12 15.28
CA LYS A 268 11.38 18.84 15.41
C LYS A 268 10.49 18.67 14.19
N VAL A 269 11.08 18.79 12.99
CA VAL A 269 10.33 18.65 11.73
C VAL A 269 9.88 17.21 11.52
N LEU A 270 10.72 16.22 11.84
CA LEU A 270 10.31 14.81 11.82
C LEU A 270 9.21 14.50 12.81
N ALA A 271 9.25 15.09 14.02
CA ALA A 271 8.18 14.93 15.01
C ALA A 271 6.85 15.53 14.50
N ALA A 272 6.88 16.74 13.93
CA ALA A 272 5.70 17.37 13.32
C ALA A 272 5.13 16.52 12.17
N LEU A 273 6.00 16.02 11.27
CA LEU A 273 5.58 15.13 10.20
C LEU A 273 4.97 13.85 10.74
N THR A 274 5.57 13.24 11.76
CA THR A 274 5.04 12.03 12.42
C THR A 274 3.66 12.28 13.03
N LEU A 275 3.46 13.42 13.72
CA LEU A 275 2.17 13.76 14.30
C LEU A 275 1.07 13.94 13.24
N ILE A 276 1.38 14.58 12.12
CA ILE A 276 0.42 14.75 11.03
C ILE A 276 0.14 13.39 10.36
N SER A 277 1.18 12.61 10.08
CA SER A 277 1.05 11.33 9.38
C SER A 277 0.32 10.27 10.23
N TYR A 278 0.72 10.08 11.48
CA TYR A 278 0.14 9.04 12.35
C TYR A 278 -1.02 9.52 13.22
N GLY A 279 -1.08 10.82 13.54
CA GLY A 279 -2.08 11.37 14.45
C GLY A 279 -3.33 11.89 13.75
N PHE A 280 -3.24 12.23 12.47
CA PHE A 280 -4.37 12.82 11.74
C PHE A 280 -4.65 12.14 10.40
N LEU A 281 -3.76 12.24 9.44
CA LEU A 281 -4.02 11.76 8.07
C LEU A 281 -4.01 10.23 7.97
N GLY A 282 -3.12 9.56 8.70
CA GLY A 282 -3.04 8.09 8.73
C GLY A 282 -4.33 7.42 9.22
N PRO A 283 -4.92 7.84 10.33
CA PRO A 283 -6.24 7.38 10.75
C PRO A 283 -7.32 7.52 9.66
N ILE A 284 -7.33 8.63 8.91
CA ILE A 284 -8.29 8.82 7.81
C ILE A 284 -8.04 7.80 6.70
N PHE A 285 -6.77 7.59 6.32
CA PHE A 285 -6.40 6.59 5.33
C PHE A 285 -6.80 5.16 5.75
N PHE A 286 -6.43 4.74 6.98
CA PHE A 286 -6.76 3.39 7.45
C PHE A 286 -8.25 3.18 7.65
N PHE A 287 -9.01 4.20 8.01
CA PHE A 287 -10.46 4.15 8.02
C PHE A 287 -11.01 3.94 6.60
N GLY A 288 -10.50 4.67 5.61
CA GLY A 288 -10.85 4.48 4.20
C GLY A 288 -10.57 3.05 3.71
N ILE A 289 -9.44 2.46 4.13
CA ILE A 289 -9.16 1.04 3.87
C ILE A 289 -10.23 0.14 4.50
N GLY A 290 -10.60 0.39 5.76
CA GLY A 290 -11.65 -0.39 6.44
C GLY A 290 -12.99 -0.34 5.72
N LEU A 291 -13.36 0.83 5.19
CA LEU A 291 -14.58 1.03 4.42
C LEU A 291 -14.62 0.25 3.11
N SER A 292 -13.47 0.01 2.48
CA SER A 292 -13.41 -0.74 1.21
C SER A 292 -13.66 -2.25 1.38
N VAL A 293 -13.74 -2.73 2.62
CA VAL A 293 -13.96 -4.14 2.93
C VAL A 293 -15.45 -4.48 2.90
N ASP A 294 -15.94 -5.05 1.81
CA ASP A 294 -17.32 -5.50 1.67
C ASP A 294 -17.43 -7.01 1.91
N LEU A 295 -18.16 -7.39 2.95
CA LEU A 295 -18.45 -8.80 3.27
C LEU A 295 -19.76 -9.33 2.67
N SER A 296 -20.59 -8.48 2.10
CA SER A 296 -21.89 -8.91 1.54
C SER A 296 -21.73 -9.92 0.41
N VAL A 297 -20.61 -9.84 -0.32
CA VAL A 297 -20.23 -10.73 -1.43
C VAL A 297 -19.70 -12.11 -1.00
N PHE A 298 -19.49 -12.33 0.31
CA PHE A 298 -18.83 -13.53 0.83
C PHE A 298 -19.62 -14.82 0.60
N ALA A 299 -20.95 -14.74 0.70
CA ALA A 299 -21.81 -15.92 0.69
C ALA A 299 -21.94 -16.58 -0.68
N GLU A 300 -21.76 -15.81 -1.76
CA GLU A 300 -22.05 -16.26 -3.12
C GLU A 300 -20.93 -17.09 -3.77
N SER A 301 -19.69 -17.00 -3.27
CA SER A 301 -18.52 -17.58 -3.94
C SER A 301 -17.48 -18.17 -2.98
N LEU A 302 -17.93 -18.70 -1.84
CA LEU A 302 -17.04 -19.16 -0.76
C LEU A 302 -15.97 -20.15 -1.22
N GLN A 303 -16.33 -21.14 -2.05
CA GLN A 303 -15.40 -22.16 -2.52
C GLN A 303 -14.27 -21.55 -3.38
N LEU A 304 -14.62 -20.72 -4.36
CA LEU A 304 -13.64 -20.03 -5.21
C LEU A 304 -12.77 -19.08 -4.39
N THR A 305 -13.36 -18.35 -3.43
CA THR A 305 -12.63 -17.48 -2.49
C THR A 305 -11.57 -18.25 -1.74
N ILE A 306 -11.87 -19.42 -1.19
CA ILE A 306 -10.92 -20.26 -0.45
C ILE A 306 -9.76 -20.68 -1.36
N TRP A 307 -10.04 -21.14 -2.58
CA TRP A 307 -9.01 -21.54 -3.52
C TRP A 307 -8.10 -20.36 -3.94
N LEU A 308 -8.67 -19.20 -4.20
CA LEU A 308 -7.90 -17.99 -4.54
C LEU A 308 -7.07 -17.49 -3.34
N LEU A 309 -7.61 -17.58 -2.11
CA LEU A 309 -6.84 -17.31 -0.89
C LEU A 309 -5.64 -18.26 -0.77
N LEU A 310 -5.87 -19.55 -0.96
CA LEU A 310 -4.79 -20.54 -0.92
C LEU A 310 -3.73 -20.26 -1.98
N ALA A 311 -4.14 -19.93 -3.23
CA ALA A 311 -3.21 -19.55 -4.29
C ALA A 311 -2.37 -18.33 -3.89
N ASN A 312 -3.01 -17.29 -3.35
CA ASN A 312 -2.34 -16.09 -2.87
C ASN A 312 -1.30 -16.41 -1.79
N PHE A 313 -1.69 -17.17 -0.75
CA PHE A 313 -0.77 -17.53 0.34
C PHE A 313 0.35 -18.46 -0.13
N ILE A 314 0.01 -19.58 -0.78
CA ILE A 314 1.00 -20.58 -1.19
C ILE A 314 2.03 -19.95 -2.14
N GLY A 315 1.60 -19.19 -3.15
CA GLY A 315 2.51 -18.53 -4.09
C GLY A 315 3.52 -17.62 -3.39
N LYS A 316 3.04 -16.80 -2.47
CA LYS A 316 3.86 -15.84 -1.73
C LYS A 316 4.77 -16.49 -0.69
N PHE A 317 4.28 -17.52 -0.02
CA PHE A 317 5.13 -18.30 0.90
C PHE A 317 6.20 -19.10 0.15
N LEU A 318 5.92 -19.65 -1.03
CA LEU A 318 6.94 -20.30 -1.87
C LEU A 318 8.02 -19.31 -2.31
N ALA A 319 7.64 -18.13 -2.81
CA ALA A 319 8.59 -17.10 -3.21
C ALA A 319 9.45 -16.65 -2.02
N SER A 320 8.83 -16.34 -0.87
CA SER A 320 9.54 -15.92 0.33
C SER A 320 10.45 -17.04 0.88
N PHE A 321 10.04 -18.31 0.79
CA PHE A 321 10.84 -19.44 1.23
C PHE A 321 12.08 -19.59 0.35
N MET A 322 11.93 -19.56 -0.98
CA MET A 322 13.07 -19.71 -1.90
C MET A 322 14.10 -18.60 -1.68
N VAL A 323 13.68 -17.34 -1.72
CA VAL A 323 14.60 -16.20 -1.57
C VAL A 323 15.13 -16.09 -0.14
N GLY A 324 14.28 -16.32 0.86
CA GLY A 324 14.69 -16.30 2.26
C GLY A 324 15.73 -17.37 2.60
N ARG A 325 15.64 -18.55 2.02
CA ARG A 325 16.67 -19.61 2.16
C ARG A 325 17.98 -19.22 1.50
N MET A 326 17.95 -18.59 0.31
CA MET A 326 19.17 -18.06 -0.32
C MET A 326 19.85 -16.99 0.55
N LEU A 327 19.09 -16.16 1.21
CA LEU A 327 19.56 -15.14 2.15
C LEU A 327 19.90 -15.70 3.56
N LYS A 328 19.76 -17.02 3.75
CA LYS A 328 19.97 -17.70 5.04
C LYS A 328 19.11 -17.15 6.18
N LEU A 329 17.90 -16.68 5.86
CA LEU A 329 16.97 -16.22 6.88
C LEU A 329 16.43 -17.40 7.68
N ASN A 330 16.08 -17.16 8.95
CA ASN A 330 15.38 -18.12 9.77
C ASN A 330 13.91 -18.27 9.32
N LEU A 331 13.27 -19.37 9.70
CA LEU A 331 11.91 -19.69 9.29
C LEU A 331 10.89 -18.61 9.72
N LYS A 332 11.08 -18.00 10.89
CA LYS A 332 10.20 -16.92 11.39
C LYS A 332 10.24 -15.68 10.49
N ALA A 333 11.44 -15.29 10.05
CA ALA A 333 11.61 -14.19 9.10
C ALA A 333 10.97 -14.51 7.75
N ILE A 334 11.17 -15.73 7.24
CA ILE A 334 10.55 -16.20 5.99
C ILE A 334 9.02 -16.14 6.08
N ILE A 335 8.45 -16.62 7.19
CA ILE A 335 7.00 -16.56 7.41
C ILE A 335 6.51 -15.12 7.47
N ALA A 336 7.21 -14.24 8.16
CA ALA A 336 6.85 -12.82 8.25
C ALA A 336 6.87 -12.15 6.86
N VAL A 337 7.87 -12.46 6.01
CA VAL A 337 7.93 -11.96 4.63
C VAL A 337 6.74 -12.48 3.82
N GLY A 338 6.51 -13.80 3.80
CA GLY A 338 5.39 -14.40 3.06
C GLY A 338 4.03 -13.84 3.49
N LEU A 339 3.85 -13.63 4.80
CA LEU A 339 2.63 -13.02 5.33
C LEU A 339 2.51 -11.55 4.89
N GLY A 340 3.59 -10.76 5.00
CA GLY A 340 3.59 -9.35 4.57
C GLY A 340 3.25 -9.19 3.09
N LEU A 341 3.86 -10.04 2.24
CA LEU A 341 3.54 -10.07 0.80
C LEU A 341 2.10 -10.51 0.50
N SER A 342 1.42 -11.19 1.43
CA SER A 342 0.05 -11.69 1.23
C SER A 342 -1.03 -10.63 1.42
N ALA A 343 -0.70 -9.42 1.88
CA ALA A 343 -1.64 -8.32 1.98
C ALA A 343 -2.13 -7.89 0.60
N LYS A 344 -3.43 -7.68 0.47
CA LYS A 344 -4.05 -7.13 -0.74
C LYS A 344 -4.88 -5.90 -0.39
N PHE A 345 -4.91 -4.95 -1.31
CA PHE A 345 -5.73 -3.76 -1.20
C PHE A 345 -6.26 -3.34 -2.59
N SER A 346 -7.02 -2.27 -2.65
CA SER A 346 -7.92 -1.88 -3.73
C SER A 346 -7.35 -1.77 -5.16
N MET A 347 -6.04 -1.59 -5.36
CA MET A 347 -5.52 -1.34 -6.70
C MET A 347 -5.60 -2.56 -7.62
N GLY A 348 -5.31 -3.77 -7.14
CA GLY A 348 -5.50 -5.00 -7.91
C GLY A 348 -6.95 -5.30 -8.30
N ILE A 349 -7.92 -4.55 -7.76
CA ILE A 349 -9.34 -4.67 -8.12
C ILE A 349 -9.63 -4.04 -9.48
N ILE A 350 -8.86 -3.04 -9.92
CA ILE A 350 -9.13 -2.25 -11.13
C ILE A 350 -9.29 -3.14 -12.38
N PRO A 351 -8.35 -4.02 -12.76
CA PRO A 351 -8.51 -4.87 -13.93
C PRO A 351 -9.69 -5.83 -13.81
N VAL A 352 -9.97 -6.31 -12.60
CA VAL A 352 -11.13 -7.20 -12.34
C VAL A 352 -12.45 -6.42 -12.45
N GLN A 353 -12.49 -5.17 -11.97
CA GLN A 353 -13.63 -4.27 -12.12
C GLN A 353 -13.90 -3.94 -13.60
N ILE A 354 -12.86 -3.71 -14.40
CA ILE A 354 -12.98 -3.48 -15.84
C ILE A 354 -13.66 -4.68 -16.51
N PHE A 355 -13.21 -5.90 -16.22
CA PHE A 355 -13.80 -7.12 -16.78
C PHE A 355 -15.22 -7.36 -16.30
N TYR A 356 -15.53 -7.07 -15.04
CA TYR A 356 -16.87 -7.18 -14.50
C TYR A 356 -17.83 -6.19 -15.15
N SER A 357 -17.43 -4.91 -15.27
CA SER A 357 -18.24 -3.87 -15.92
C SER A 357 -18.51 -4.18 -17.40
N ALA A 358 -17.55 -4.82 -18.07
CA ALA A 358 -17.68 -5.30 -19.45
C ALA A 358 -18.44 -6.63 -19.58
N LYS A 359 -18.92 -7.22 -18.49
CA LYS A 359 -19.60 -8.53 -18.44
C LYS A 359 -18.76 -9.69 -18.98
N LEU A 360 -17.43 -9.58 -18.91
CA LEU A 360 -16.49 -10.64 -19.29
C LEU A 360 -16.25 -11.66 -18.17
N ILE A 361 -16.53 -11.28 -16.93
CA ILE A 361 -16.56 -12.17 -15.77
C ILE A 361 -17.92 -12.09 -15.08
N ASP A 362 -18.27 -13.18 -14.43
CA ASP A 362 -19.53 -13.31 -13.70
C ASP A 362 -19.44 -12.70 -12.28
N PRO A 363 -20.57 -12.50 -11.59
CA PRO A 363 -20.57 -12.04 -10.19
C PRO A 363 -19.81 -12.95 -9.25
N HIS A 364 -19.73 -14.25 -9.53
CA HIS A 364 -19.01 -15.23 -8.71
C HIS A 364 -17.52 -14.97 -8.62
N LEU A 365 -16.86 -14.78 -9.77
CA LEU A 365 -15.43 -14.49 -9.82
C LEU A 365 -15.12 -13.12 -9.23
N PHE A 366 -15.95 -12.11 -9.58
CA PHE A 366 -15.80 -10.76 -9.03
C PHE A 366 -15.90 -10.78 -7.50
N SER A 367 -16.96 -11.40 -6.96
CA SER A 367 -17.19 -11.51 -5.51
C SER A 367 -16.06 -12.28 -4.81
N ALA A 368 -15.58 -13.38 -5.41
CA ALA A 368 -14.46 -14.13 -4.85
C ALA A 368 -13.20 -13.29 -4.75
N PHE A 369 -12.87 -12.51 -5.78
CA PHE A 369 -11.68 -11.64 -5.78
C PHE A 369 -11.80 -10.53 -4.72
N ILE A 370 -12.95 -9.88 -4.63
CA ILE A 370 -13.23 -8.86 -3.60
C ILE A 370 -13.12 -9.47 -2.20
N ALA A 371 -13.68 -10.66 -1.98
CA ALA A 371 -13.61 -11.35 -0.69
C ALA A 371 -12.16 -11.69 -0.29
N VAL A 372 -11.32 -12.15 -1.21
CA VAL A 372 -9.88 -12.37 -0.96
C VAL A 372 -9.21 -11.08 -0.52
N SER A 373 -9.47 -9.98 -1.22
CA SER A 373 -8.92 -8.66 -0.90
C SER A 373 -9.38 -8.19 0.48
N ALA A 374 -10.67 -8.32 0.78
CA ALA A 374 -11.26 -7.95 2.06
C ALA A 374 -10.64 -8.73 3.24
N ILE A 375 -10.59 -10.07 3.14
CA ILE A 375 -10.02 -10.93 4.17
C ILE A 375 -8.56 -10.59 4.45
N THR A 376 -7.75 -10.49 3.38
CA THR A 376 -6.32 -10.24 3.53
C THR A 376 -6.06 -8.83 4.06
N THR A 377 -6.84 -7.83 3.67
CA THR A 377 -6.73 -6.45 4.17
C THR A 377 -6.95 -6.36 5.68
N LEU A 378 -7.88 -7.14 6.24
CA LEU A 378 -8.16 -7.13 7.68
C LEU A 378 -7.21 -8.04 8.47
N ILE A 379 -7.00 -9.26 7.98
CA ILE A 379 -6.30 -10.31 8.74
C ILE A 379 -4.78 -10.11 8.69
N ILE A 380 -4.21 -9.75 7.54
CA ILE A 380 -2.75 -9.70 7.40
C ILE A 380 -2.09 -8.63 8.27
N PRO A 381 -2.56 -7.36 8.31
CA PRO A 381 -1.97 -6.35 9.17
C PRO A 381 -1.98 -6.76 10.64
N ALA A 382 -3.08 -7.32 11.14
CA ALA A 382 -3.22 -7.76 12.51
C ALA A 382 -2.31 -8.97 12.82
N SER A 383 -2.34 -9.99 11.96
CA SER A 383 -1.52 -11.20 12.12
C SER A 383 -0.03 -10.90 12.03
N LEU A 384 0.38 -10.09 11.06
CA LEU A 384 1.78 -9.69 10.89
C LEU A 384 2.27 -8.89 12.11
N SER A 385 1.46 -7.96 12.62
CA SER A 385 1.77 -7.19 13.83
C SER A 385 1.96 -8.09 15.05
N TYR A 386 1.06 -9.06 15.24
CA TYR A 386 1.17 -10.03 16.32
C TYR A 386 2.45 -10.89 16.22
N LEU A 387 2.75 -11.43 15.03
CA LEU A 387 3.92 -12.28 14.81
C LEU A 387 5.22 -11.49 14.96
N ILE A 388 5.30 -10.29 14.41
CA ILE A 388 6.49 -9.43 14.55
C ILE A 388 6.75 -9.10 16.01
N ASN A 389 5.74 -8.72 16.78
CA ASN A 389 5.90 -8.44 18.20
C ASN A 389 6.39 -9.65 18.98
N ARG A 390 5.86 -10.85 18.66
CA ARG A 390 6.24 -12.09 19.32
C ARG A 390 7.64 -12.59 18.94
N TRP A 391 8.08 -12.30 17.70
CA TRP A 391 9.33 -12.83 17.16
C TRP A 391 10.40 -11.74 16.97
N LYS A 392 10.20 -10.55 17.52
CA LYS A 392 11.02 -9.37 17.31
C LYS A 392 12.52 -9.66 17.45
N GLU A 393 12.94 -10.32 18.52
CA GLU A 393 14.34 -10.71 18.79
C GLU A 393 14.91 -11.72 17.78
N SER A 394 14.04 -12.46 17.08
CA SER A 394 14.46 -13.48 16.10
C SER A 394 14.45 -12.96 14.67
N ILE A 395 13.84 -11.79 14.40
CA ILE A 395 13.60 -11.24 13.06
C ILE A 395 14.54 -10.04 12.82
N ILE A 396 14.93 -9.34 13.87
CA ILE A 396 15.91 -8.25 13.89
C ILE A 396 17.31 -8.83 14.01
#